data_1089ecae4f3245ae31af79fa52287af6
#
_entry.id   1089ecae4f3245ae31af79fa52287af6
#
_cell.length_a   1.000
_cell.length_b   1.000
_cell.length_c   1.000
_cell.angle_alpha   90.00
_cell.angle_beta   90.00
_cell.angle_gamma   90.00
#
_symmetry.space_group_name_H-M   'P 1'
#
loop_
_entity.id
_entity.type
_entity.pdbx_description
1 polymer ?
#
loop_
_entity_poly.entity_id
_entity_poly.type
_entity_poly.pdbx_seq_one_letter_code
_entity_poly.pdbx_strand_id
1 'polypeptide(L)'
;MSKSQDKTPAWWYGDTAPPLHARLLAALYGGVVALRRGLFRKGLLRSRRIAVPVIVVGNVSVGGTGKTPMTIALVQRLKHAGWNPGVASRGYGRKDEGTPAWVDGNTLPADGGDEPVLIARRTGVRVRVDRN
;
A
#
# COMPACT_ATOMS: atom_id res chain seq x y z
N MET A 1 -28.50 1.36 1.24
CA MET A 1 -28.88 0.64 0.00
C MET A 1 -28.04 1.15 -1.15
N SER A 2 -27.32 0.29 -1.68
CA SER A 2 -26.31 0.24 -2.72
C SER A 2 -26.56 1.11 -3.96
N LYS A 3 -25.73 2.14 -4.18
CA LYS A 3 -25.60 2.85 -5.47
C LYS A 3 -24.13 3.16 -5.82
N SER A 4 -23.18 2.37 -5.36
CA SER A 4 -21.74 2.61 -5.60
C SER A 4 -21.07 1.65 -6.58
N GLN A 5 -21.78 0.71 -7.18
CA GLN A 5 -21.18 -0.29 -8.08
C GLN A 5 -21.16 0.13 -9.57
N ASP A 6 -21.81 1.23 -9.96
CA ASP A 6 -21.97 1.61 -11.38
C ASP A 6 -20.85 2.47 -11.99
N LYS A 7 -19.70 2.64 -11.31
CA LYS A 7 -18.61 3.49 -11.83
C LYS A 7 -17.40 2.74 -12.38
N THR A 8 -17.35 1.43 -12.25
CA THR A 8 -16.24 0.65 -12.82
C THR A 8 -16.54 0.30 -14.28
N PRO A 9 -15.66 0.64 -15.23
CA PRO A 9 -15.85 0.27 -16.63
C PRO A 9 -15.98 -1.25 -16.77
N ALA A 10 -16.93 -1.72 -17.60
CA ALA A 10 -17.21 -3.15 -17.80
C ALA A 10 -15.96 -3.97 -18.23
N TRP A 11 -15.00 -3.32 -18.90
CA TRP A 11 -13.75 -3.93 -19.34
C TRP A 11 -12.70 -4.11 -18.24
N TRP A 12 -12.94 -3.63 -16.99
CA TRP A 12 -11.99 -3.82 -15.88
C TRP A 12 -11.99 -5.26 -15.35
N TYR A 13 -13.15 -5.90 -15.37
CA TYR A 13 -13.34 -7.25 -14.79
C TYR A 13 -14.06 -8.22 -15.75
N GLY A 14 -14.32 -7.78 -16.99
CA GLY A 14 -15.01 -8.57 -18.01
C GLY A 14 -14.08 -8.99 -19.15
N ASP A 15 -14.58 -9.86 -20.02
CA ASP A 15 -13.87 -10.36 -21.21
C ASP A 15 -13.83 -9.36 -22.38
N THR A 16 -14.35 -8.14 -22.18
CA THR A 16 -14.36 -7.11 -23.22
C THR A 16 -13.01 -6.42 -23.33
N ALA A 17 -12.48 -6.32 -24.54
CA ALA A 17 -11.21 -5.65 -24.78
C ALA A 17 -11.28 -4.15 -24.39
N PRO A 18 -10.23 -3.61 -23.74
CA PRO A 18 -10.17 -2.19 -23.42
C PRO A 18 -10.29 -1.32 -24.66
N PRO A 19 -10.96 -0.16 -24.59
CA PRO A 19 -11.08 0.77 -25.71
C PRO A 19 -9.71 1.29 -26.17
N LEU A 20 -9.60 1.71 -27.44
CA LEU A 20 -8.33 2.09 -28.07
C LEU A 20 -7.57 3.15 -27.25
N HIS A 21 -8.26 4.16 -26.74
CA HIS A 21 -7.64 5.21 -25.92
C HIS A 21 -7.03 4.65 -24.63
N ALA A 22 -7.68 3.68 -23.98
CA ALA A 22 -7.13 3.03 -22.79
C ALA A 22 -5.87 2.20 -23.12
N ARG A 23 -5.85 1.53 -24.28
CA ARG A 23 -4.69 0.78 -24.78
C ARG A 23 -3.52 1.71 -25.10
N LEU A 24 -3.77 2.86 -25.74
CA LEU A 24 -2.75 3.87 -26.02
C LEU A 24 -2.16 4.46 -24.73
N LEU A 25 -3.01 4.81 -23.76
CA LEU A 25 -2.56 5.29 -22.45
C LEU A 25 -1.77 4.22 -21.69
N ALA A 26 -2.19 2.97 -21.75
CA ALA A 26 -1.46 1.86 -21.13
C ALA A 26 -0.07 1.65 -21.78
N ALA A 27 0.02 1.76 -23.10
CA ALA A 27 1.30 1.66 -23.81
C ALA A 27 2.24 2.82 -23.46
N LEU A 28 1.73 4.04 -23.42
CA LEU A 28 2.49 5.22 -22.98
C LEU A 28 3.00 5.06 -21.54
N TYR A 29 2.10 4.68 -20.63
CA TYR A 29 2.46 4.42 -19.23
C TYR A 29 3.49 3.30 -19.11
N GLY A 30 3.31 2.21 -19.86
CA GLY A 30 4.28 1.11 -19.93
C GLY A 30 5.66 1.56 -20.39
N GLY A 31 5.72 2.42 -21.40
CA GLY A 31 6.96 3.05 -21.87
C GLY A 31 7.65 3.88 -20.80
N VAL A 32 6.91 4.73 -20.09
CA VAL A 32 7.44 5.54 -18.98
C VAL A 32 7.96 4.64 -17.84
N VAL A 33 7.23 3.60 -17.49
CA VAL A 33 7.67 2.63 -16.46
C VAL A 33 8.95 1.88 -16.91
N ALA A 34 9.00 1.45 -18.17
CA ALA A 34 10.16 0.77 -18.72
C ALA A 34 11.42 1.68 -18.73
N LEU A 35 11.24 2.94 -19.15
CA LEU A 35 12.31 3.95 -19.10
C LEU A 35 12.81 4.15 -17.67
N ARG A 36 11.89 4.38 -16.72
CA ARG A 36 12.24 4.56 -15.30
C ARG A 36 13.00 3.35 -14.75
N ARG A 37 12.54 2.12 -15.06
CA ARG A 37 13.24 0.89 -14.67
C ARG A 37 14.64 0.83 -15.26
N GLY A 38 14.79 1.20 -16.54
CA GLY A 38 16.09 1.26 -17.22
C GLY A 38 17.05 2.24 -16.53
N LEU A 39 16.57 3.41 -16.14
CA LEU A 39 17.36 4.42 -15.43
C LEU A 39 17.84 3.92 -14.05
N PHE A 40 16.99 3.22 -13.29
CA PHE A 40 17.38 2.58 -12.02
C PHE A 40 18.41 1.46 -12.23
N ARG A 41 18.21 0.62 -13.25
CA ARG A 41 19.15 -0.49 -13.56
C ARG A 41 20.53 0.01 -14.00
N LYS A 42 20.59 1.14 -14.70
CA LYS A 42 21.84 1.79 -15.13
C LYS A 42 22.49 2.64 -14.02
N GLY A 43 21.88 2.72 -12.83
CA GLY A 43 22.40 3.50 -11.72
C GLY A 43 22.26 5.02 -11.87
N LEU A 44 21.53 5.49 -12.90
CA LEU A 44 21.27 6.92 -13.14
C LEU A 44 20.29 7.49 -12.12
N LEU A 45 19.40 6.66 -11.59
CA LEU A 45 18.54 7.01 -10.47
C LEU A 45 19.04 6.32 -9.20
N ARG A 46 19.18 7.11 -8.13
CA ARG A 46 19.68 6.61 -6.85
C ARG A 46 18.62 5.70 -6.20
N SER A 47 19.01 4.50 -5.85
CA SER A 47 18.25 3.61 -4.96
C SER A 47 18.94 3.55 -3.60
N ARG A 48 18.16 3.64 -2.53
CA ARG A 48 18.67 3.45 -1.16
C ARG A 48 18.34 2.03 -0.73
N ARG A 49 19.34 1.29 -0.28
CA ARG A 49 19.16 -0.02 0.37
C ARG A 49 19.03 0.20 1.87
N ILE A 50 18.05 -0.44 2.45
CA ILE A 50 17.86 -0.47 3.90
C ILE A 50 18.57 -1.71 4.42
N ALA A 51 19.24 -1.60 5.57
CA ALA A 51 20.03 -2.70 6.17
C ALA A 51 19.17 -3.78 6.84
N VAL A 52 17.84 -3.67 6.75
CA VAL A 52 16.89 -4.63 7.33
C VAL A 52 16.05 -5.29 6.23
N PRO A 53 15.60 -6.54 6.43
CA PRO A 53 14.65 -7.17 5.50
C PRO A 53 13.36 -6.37 5.39
N VAL A 54 12.86 -6.18 4.18
CA VAL A 54 11.61 -5.46 3.90
C VAL A 54 10.64 -6.39 3.19
N ILE A 55 9.44 -6.50 3.74
CA ILE A 55 8.33 -7.23 3.13
C ILE A 55 7.27 -6.22 2.70
N VAL A 56 6.92 -6.20 1.43
CA VAL A 56 5.89 -5.31 0.88
C VAL A 56 4.58 -6.09 0.74
N VAL A 57 3.56 -5.65 1.48
CA VAL A 57 2.20 -6.20 1.35
C VAL A 57 1.40 -5.26 0.45
N GLY A 58 1.12 -5.73 -0.75
CA GLY A 58 0.41 -4.97 -1.78
C GLY A 58 -0.61 -5.83 -2.53
N ASN A 59 -1.32 -5.22 -3.47
CA ASN A 59 -2.19 -5.92 -4.41
C ASN A 59 -2.12 -5.27 -5.80
N VAL A 60 -2.48 -6.04 -6.80
CA VAL A 60 -2.50 -5.61 -8.20
C VAL A 60 -3.88 -5.07 -8.59
N SER A 61 -4.95 -5.54 -7.92
CA SER A 61 -6.32 -5.14 -8.18
C SER A 61 -6.78 -4.01 -7.25
N VAL A 62 -7.75 -3.20 -7.72
CA VAL A 62 -8.42 -2.18 -6.89
C VAL A 62 -9.50 -2.85 -6.04
N GLY A 63 -9.52 -2.55 -4.73
CA GLY A 63 -10.55 -3.05 -3.80
C GLY A 63 -10.01 -3.65 -2.51
N GLY A 64 -10.90 -4.12 -1.66
CA GLY A 64 -10.63 -4.72 -0.35
C GLY A 64 -10.05 -6.13 -0.44
N THR A 65 -8.78 -6.27 -0.82
CA THR A 65 -8.11 -7.54 -1.11
C THR A 65 -7.46 -8.21 0.11
N GLY A 66 -7.85 -7.83 1.32
CA GLY A 66 -7.33 -8.47 2.53
C GLY A 66 -5.90 -8.07 2.94
N LYS A 67 -5.39 -6.92 2.49
CA LYS A 67 -4.05 -6.43 2.88
C LYS A 67 -3.88 -6.30 4.39
N THR A 68 -4.82 -5.67 5.07
CA THR A 68 -4.75 -5.43 6.52
C THR A 68 -4.74 -6.73 7.33
N PRO A 69 -5.64 -7.71 7.11
CA PRO A 69 -5.55 -9.02 7.74
C PRO A 69 -4.24 -9.76 7.47
N MET A 70 -3.75 -9.71 6.23
CA MET A 70 -2.47 -10.32 5.85
C MET A 70 -1.30 -9.67 6.61
N THR A 71 -1.28 -8.34 6.70
CA THR A 71 -0.24 -7.61 7.46
C THR A 71 -0.26 -8.01 8.93
N ILE A 72 -1.44 -8.07 9.55
CA ILE A 72 -1.60 -8.49 10.94
C ILE A 72 -1.06 -9.91 11.16
N ALA A 73 -1.48 -10.86 10.33
CA ALA A 73 -1.04 -12.25 10.42
C ALA A 73 0.49 -12.39 10.25
N LEU A 74 1.06 -11.66 9.28
CA LEU A 74 2.49 -11.66 9.03
C LEU A 74 3.28 -11.10 10.22
N VAL A 75 2.86 -9.96 10.77
CA VAL A 75 3.49 -9.34 11.95
C VAL A 75 3.44 -10.27 13.15
N GLN A 76 2.28 -10.89 13.40
CA GLN A 76 2.14 -11.85 14.51
C GLN A 76 3.06 -13.05 14.32
N ARG A 77 3.13 -13.62 13.12
CA ARG A 77 4.00 -14.75 12.82
C ARG A 77 5.48 -14.40 12.98
N LEU A 78 5.90 -13.23 12.54
CA LEU A 78 7.28 -12.74 12.72
C LEU A 78 7.62 -12.56 14.22
N LYS A 79 6.69 -12.00 15.01
CA LYS A 79 6.88 -11.89 16.47
C LYS A 79 7.03 -13.26 17.14
N HIS A 80 6.18 -14.24 16.78
CA HIS A 80 6.30 -15.61 17.31
C HIS A 80 7.61 -16.29 16.91
N ALA A 81 8.18 -15.92 15.77
CA ALA A 81 9.48 -16.40 15.31
C ALA A 81 10.66 -15.64 15.94
N GLY A 82 10.43 -14.76 16.93
CA GLY A 82 11.48 -14.02 17.65
C GLY A 82 11.96 -12.75 16.93
N TRP A 83 11.31 -12.34 15.83
CA TRP A 83 11.63 -11.09 15.16
C TRP A 83 10.98 -9.89 15.83
N ASN A 84 11.56 -8.70 15.64
CA ASN A 84 10.98 -7.43 16.06
C ASN A 84 10.53 -6.62 14.82
N PRO A 85 9.34 -6.93 14.23
CA PRO A 85 8.89 -6.26 13.03
C PRO A 85 8.40 -4.85 13.31
N GLY A 86 8.74 -3.91 12.44
CA GLY A 86 8.10 -2.59 12.34
C GLY A 86 7.11 -2.59 11.16
N VAL A 87 6.11 -1.73 11.22
CA VAL A 87 5.15 -1.53 10.12
C VAL A 87 5.20 -0.09 9.65
N ALA A 88 5.20 0.11 8.33
CA ALA A 88 5.05 1.42 7.70
C ALA A 88 3.81 1.43 6.81
N SER A 89 3.02 2.48 6.88
CA SER A 89 1.80 2.70 6.09
C SER A 89 1.70 4.16 5.66
N ARG A 90 0.87 4.45 4.65
CA ARG A 90 0.59 5.83 4.25
C ARG A 90 -0.30 6.60 5.22
N GLY A 91 -1.05 5.90 6.08
CA GLY A 91 -1.98 6.53 7.02
C GLY A 91 -3.12 7.28 6.32
N TYR A 92 -3.69 6.68 5.28
CA TYR A 92 -4.80 7.26 4.53
C TYR A 92 -6.02 7.50 5.44
N GLY A 93 -6.71 8.64 5.24
CA GLY A 93 -7.93 8.99 5.96
C GLY A 93 -7.72 9.63 7.34
N ARG A 94 -6.49 9.93 7.77
CA ARG A 94 -6.23 10.69 8.99
C ARG A 94 -6.39 12.21 8.75
N LYS A 95 -6.64 12.96 9.81
CA LYS A 95 -6.82 14.42 9.74
C LYS A 95 -5.63 15.17 9.16
N ASP A 96 -4.43 14.78 9.54
CA ASP A 96 -3.18 15.35 9.03
C ASP A 96 -2.36 14.28 8.30
N GLU A 97 -2.54 14.20 6.98
CA GLU A 97 -1.78 13.27 6.13
C GLU A 97 -0.38 13.81 5.78
N GLY A 98 -0.11 15.08 6.02
CA GLY A 98 1.16 15.74 5.67
C GLY A 98 2.28 15.49 6.66
N THR A 99 1.95 15.33 7.94
CA THR A 99 2.95 15.16 9.00
C THR A 99 3.18 13.68 9.33
N PRO A 100 4.42 13.19 9.25
CA PRO A 100 4.74 11.83 9.66
C PRO A 100 4.46 11.59 11.14
N ALA A 101 3.82 10.46 11.49
CA ALA A 101 3.46 10.16 12.87
C ALA A 101 3.72 8.70 13.24
N TRP A 102 3.77 8.42 14.55
CA TRP A 102 3.76 7.08 15.10
C TRP A 102 2.37 6.77 15.65
N VAL A 103 1.83 5.63 15.25
CA VAL A 103 0.53 5.12 15.63
C VAL A 103 0.71 3.91 16.55
N ASP A 104 0.02 3.89 17.66
CA ASP A 104 -0.05 2.78 18.59
C ASP A 104 -1.51 2.35 18.86
N GLY A 105 -1.71 1.40 19.78
CA GLY A 105 -3.06 0.89 20.10
C GLY A 105 -3.99 1.92 20.74
N ASN A 106 -3.48 3.01 21.32
CA ASN A 106 -4.26 4.06 21.98
C ASN A 106 -4.55 5.24 21.05
N THR A 107 -3.89 5.30 19.90
CA THR A 107 -4.08 6.37 18.92
C THR A 107 -5.53 6.37 18.40
N LEU A 108 -6.15 7.56 18.29
CA LEU A 108 -7.46 7.69 17.71
C LEU A 108 -7.42 7.43 16.19
N PRO A 109 -8.44 6.78 15.61
CA PRO A 109 -8.50 6.54 14.16
C PRO A 109 -8.42 7.83 13.33
N ALA A 110 -8.99 8.93 13.83
CA ALA A 110 -8.94 10.23 13.17
C ALA A 110 -7.51 10.78 13.03
N ASP A 111 -6.60 10.43 13.94
CA ASP A 111 -5.22 10.92 13.98
C ASP A 111 -4.24 9.94 13.34
N GLY A 112 -4.50 8.63 13.46
CA GLY A 112 -3.62 7.58 12.95
C GLY A 112 -4.06 6.95 11.62
N GLY A 113 -5.33 7.10 11.26
CA GLY A 113 -5.97 6.33 10.19
C GLY A 113 -6.53 4.99 10.70
N ASP A 114 -7.64 4.54 10.13
CA ASP A 114 -8.32 3.32 10.58
C ASP A 114 -7.43 2.06 10.47
N GLU A 115 -6.77 1.88 9.33
CA GLU A 115 -5.92 0.71 9.06
C GLU A 115 -4.68 0.65 9.96
N PRO A 116 -3.85 1.70 10.11
CA PRO A 116 -2.70 1.69 11.01
C PRO A 116 -3.07 1.45 12.46
N VAL A 117 -4.15 2.08 12.94
CA VAL A 117 -4.64 1.90 14.31
C VAL A 117 -5.10 0.45 14.54
N LEU A 118 -5.81 -0.14 13.58
CA LEU A 118 -6.23 -1.55 13.65
C LEU A 118 -5.02 -2.49 13.71
N ILE A 119 -4.01 -2.27 12.87
CA ILE A 119 -2.76 -3.06 12.89
C ILE A 119 -2.09 -2.93 14.24
N ALA A 120 -1.89 -1.71 14.73
CA ALA A 120 -1.25 -1.45 16.02
C ALA A 120 -1.98 -2.14 17.19
N ARG A 121 -3.31 -2.03 17.25
CA ARG A 121 -4.15 -2.68 18.28
C ARG A 121 -4.06 -4.20 18.25
N ARG A 122 -4.08 -4.80 17.07
CA ARG A 122 -4.07 -6.27 16.90
C ARG A 122 -2.70 -6.90 17.10
N THR A 123 -1.62 -6.15 16.87
CA THR A 123 -0.26 -6.71 16.90
C THR A 123 0.58 -6.22 18.08
N GLY A 124 0.18 -5.11 18.71
CA GLY A 124 0.98 -4.42 19.72
C GLY A 124 2.24 -3.74 19.15
N VAL A 125 2.37 -3.65 17.82
CA VAL A 125 3.52 -3.02 17.15
C VAL A 125 3.16 -1.59 16.76
N ARG A 126 4.09 -0.65 16.99
CA ARG A 126 3.90 0.73 16.52
C ARG A 126 3.99 0.79 15.01
N VAL A 127 3.09 1.55 14.40
CA VAL A 127 3.04 1.75 12.95
C VAL A 127 3.55 3.16 12.61
N ARG A 128 4.54 3.26 11.75
CA ARG A 128 4.95 4.54 11.17
C ARG A 128 4.00 4.90 10.05
N VAL A 129 3.38 6.07 10.12
CA VAL A 129 2.56 6.61 9.04
C VAL A 129 3.27 7.81 8.42
N ASP A 130 3.42 7.76 7.10
CA ASP A 130 4.10 8.78 6.32
C ASP A 130 3.60 8.73 4.88
N ARG A 131 3.32 9.89 4.28
CA ARG A 131 2.84 9.98 2.90
C ARG A 131 3.97 9.89 1.87
N ASN A 132 5.19 10.25 2.27
CA ASN A 132 6.39 10.28 1.41
C ASN A 132 7.26 9.02 1.58
#